data_84ae4428acf2d234ab6501431229510c
#
_entry.id   84ae4428acf2d234ab6501431229510c
#
_cell.length_a   1.000
_cell.length_b   1.000
_cell.length_c   1.000
_cell.angle_alpha   90.00
_cell.angle_beta   90.00
_cell.angle_gamma   90.00
#
_symmetry.space_group_name_H-M   'P 1'
#
loop_
_entity.id
_entity.type
_entity.pdbx_description
1 polymer ?
#
loop_
_entity_poly.entity_id
_entity_poly.type
_entity_poly.pdbx_seq_one_letter_code
_entity_poly.pdbx_strand_id
1 'polypeptide(L)'
;MAPFDPSQKSFSPTQAWWLAELCRLAYTPDEKEAIRPWNRDKPPREDYLISRTPFRETLNLHKTGNHVSLYRVANQPGAILCFRGTNKLRQWIMNLTALPVSWPRMADDESGVCVHQGFQILFDRVWPLIEPSLVACDGPLIFTGHSLGAAFATLAAVASPRKPDSLVTFGSPRVGNEAFVDQLVGFPIHRIVNHHDIVTLLPQREPRLGRRNFQHAGDLHYLGDHPGVHFFQPGPESPDDPAWQPPNPLDFLTASLRNRRPPEAILDHSMIAYVAKLKALAEREF
;
A
#
# COMPACT_ATOMS: atom_id res chain seq x y z
N MET A 1 -16.57 16.27 -3.18
CA MET A 1 -15.11 16.15 -3.00
C MET A 1 -14.37 16.92 -4.08
N ALA A 2 -13.24 17.51 -3.72
CA ALA A 2 -12.39 18.18 -4.69
C ALA A 2 -11.86 17.20 -5.76
N PRO A 3 -11.54 17.70 -6.97
CA PRO A 3 -10.90 16.91 -8.00
C PRO A 3 -9.51 16.43 -7.54
N PHE A 4 -9.02 15.35 -8.16
CA PHE A 4 -7.66 14.88 -7.93
C PHE A 4 -6.65 15.86 -8.52
N ASP A 5 -5.65 16.23 -7.74
CA ASP A 5 -4.51 17.07 -8.16
C ASP A 5 -3.20 16.25 -8.10
N PRO A 6 -2.63 15.82 -9.23
CA PRO A 6 -1.40 15.05 -9.24
C PRO A 6 -0.17 15.83 -8.77
N SER A 7 -0.23 17.15 -8.70
CA SER A 7 0.87 18.00 -8.23
C SER A 7 0.92 18.15 -6.70
N GLN A 8 -0.12 17.70 -6.00
CA GLN A 8 -0.22 17.77 -4.54
C GLN A 8 0.84 16.88 -3.87
N LYS A 9 1.77 17.50 -3.16
CA LYS A 9 2.87 16.80 -2.46
C LYS A 9 2.62 16.63 -0.96
N SER A 10 1.93 17.60 -0.34
CA SER A 10 1.51 17.46 1.06
C SER A 10 0.36 16.47 1.20
N PHE A 11 0.27 15.83 2.37
CA PHE A 11 -0.86 14.95 2.64
C PHE A 11 -2.19 15.72 2.53
N SER A 12 -3.14 15.11 1.83
CA SER A 12 -4.54 15.53 1.76
C SER A 12 -5.44 14.30 1.84
N PRO A 13 -6.42 14.26 2.75
CA PRO A 13 -7.43 13.21 2.82
C PRO A 13 -8.13 12.97 1.49
N THR A 14 -8.43 14.03 0.74
CA THR A 14 -9.08 13.93 -0.58
C THR A 14 -8.18 13.21 -1.59
N GLN A 15 -6.89 13.56 -1.66
CA GLN A 15 -5.95 12.87 -2.55
C GLN A 15 -5.75 11.42 -2.14
N ALA A 16 -5.58 11.18 -0.83
CA ALA A 16 -5.47 9.84 -0.29
C ALA A 16 -6.70 8.97 -0.57
N TRP A 17 -7.90 9.56 -0.48
CA TRP A 17 -9.13 8.86 -0.82
C TRP A 17 -9.18 8.44 -2.29
N TRP A 18 -8.80 9.31 -3.23
CA TRP A 18 -8.74 8.97 -4.66
C TRP A 18 -7.76 7.81 -4.93
N LEU A 19 -6.57 7.85 -4.32
CA LEU A 19 -5.57 6.78 -4.47
C LEU A 19 -6.04 5.47 -3.81
N ALA A 20 -6.75 5.56 -2.67
CA ALA A 20 -7.35 4.40 -2.03
C ALA A 20 -8.43 3.76 -2.92
N GLU A 21 -9.24 4.56 -3.61
CA GLU A 21 -10.21 4.05 -4.59
C GLU A 21 -9.53 3.32 -5.76
N LEU A 22 -8.42 3.83 -6.28
CA LEU A 22 -7.65 3.11 -7.30
C LEU A 22 -7.10 1.79 -6.77
N CYS A 23 -6.54 1.78 -5.55
CA CYS A 23 -6.08 0.55 -4.91
C CYS A 23 -7.24 -0.45 -4.72
N ARG A 24 -8.43 0.01 -4.36
CA ARG A 24 -9.62 -0.81 -4.22
C ARG A 24 -10.06 -1.39 -5.57
N LEU A 25 -10.12 -0.56 -6.62
CA LEU A 25 -10.47 -0.98 -7.97
C LEU A 25 -9.49 -2.01 -8.53
N ALA A 26 -8.21 -1.94 -8.17
CA ALA A 26 -7.22 -2.92 -8.59
C ALA A 26 -7.52 -4.35 -8.12
N TYR A 27 -8.39 -4.56 -7.12
CA TYR A 27 -8.86 -5.88 -6.72
C TYR A 27 -10.00 -6.44 -7.59
N THR A 28 -10.56 -5.64 -8.46
CA THR A 28 -11.59 -6.03 -9.42
C THR A 28 -11.00 -6.04 -10.82
N PRO A 29 -10.50 -7.17 -11.30
CA PRO A 29 -9.87 -7.26 -12.62
C PRO A 29 -10.84 -7.08 -13.78
N ASP A 30 -12.15 -7.20 -13.52
CA ASP A 30 -13.19 -6.97 -14.49
C ASP A 30 -14.23 -6.01 -13.91
N GLU A 31 -14.55 -4.91 -14.60
CA GLU A 31 -15.59 -3.96 -14.17
C GLU A 31 -16.95 -4.64 -13.95
N LYS A 32 -17.17 -5.79 -14.58
CA LYS A 32 -18.37 -6.62 -14.40
C LYS A 32 -18.36 -7.44 -13.11
N GLU A 33 -17.20 -7.72 -12.57
CA GLU A 33 -17.01 -8.41 -11.28
C GLU A 33 -16.68 -7.41 -10.15
N ALA A 34 -17.22 -6.20 -10.23
CA ALA A 34 -17.08 -5.21 -9.17
C ALA A 34 -17.28 -5.87 -7.81
N ILE A 35 -16.34 -5.64 -6.93
CA ILE A 35 -16.21 -6.18 -5.58
C ILE A 35 -17.56 -6.61 -5.04
N ARG A 36 -17.74 -7.90 -4.90
CA ARG A 36 -18.84 -8.39 -4.05
C ARG A 36 -18.57 -7.81 -2.68
N PRO A 37 -19.39 -6.86 -2.20
CA PRO A 37 -19.29 -6.50 -0.80
C PRO A 37 -19.33 -7.80 -0.02
N TRP A 38 -18.72 -7.82 1.13
CA TRP A 38 -18.75 -8.96 2.05
C TRP A 38 -20.16 -9.56 2.24
N ASN A 39 -21.17 -8.84 1.84
CA ASN A 39 -22.56 -9.28 1.76
C ASN A 39 -22.86 -9.70 0.31
N ARG A 40 -22.86 -11.03 0.05
CA ARG A 40 -23.03 -11.66 -1.27
C ARG A 40 -24.30 -11.27 -2.04
N ASP A 41 -25.23 -10.58 -1.38
CA ASP A 41 -26.59 -10.33 -1.88
C ASP A 41 -26.83 -8.91 -2.40
N LYS A 42 -25.82 -8.03 -2.39
CA LYS A 42 -25.97 -6.66 -2.92
C LYS A 42 -25.24 -6.50 -4.25
N PRO A 43 -25.93 -5.99 -5.30
CA PRO A 43 -25.26 -5.68 -6.56
C PRO A 43 -24.15 -4.63 -6.35
N PRO A 44 -23.08 -4.66 -7.18
CA PRO A 44 -22.04 -3.66 -7.15
C PRO A 44 -22.65 -2.27 -7.35
N ARG A 45 -22.21 -1.30 -6.58
CA ARG A 45 -22.64 0.09 -6.77
C ARG A 45 -21.97 0.64 -8.03
N GLU A 46 -22.75 1.30 -8.87
CA GLU A 46 -22.27 1.94 -10.10
C GLU A 46 -21.20 3.03 -9.86
N ASP A 47 -21.15 3.59 -8.65
CA ASP A 47 -20.19 4.60 -8.20
C ASP A 47 -18.74 4.05 -8.06
N TYR A 48 -18.53 2.76 -8.23
CA TYR A 48 -17.23 2.12 -8.10
C TYR A 48 -16.52 1.82 -9.43
N LEU A 49 -17.06 2.25 -10.55
CA LEU A 49 -16.48 2.02 -11.86
C LEU A 49 -15.37 3.02 -12.18
N ILE A 50 -14.28 2.56 -12.80
CA ILE A 50 -13.17 3.43 -13.22
C ILE A 50 -13.65 4.53 -14.18
N SER A 51 -14.68 4.26 -14.98
CA SER A 51 -15.30 5.23 -15.89
C SER A 51 -15.91 6.46 -15.20
N ARG A 52 -16.14 6.37 -13.89
CA ARG A 52 -16.65 7.48 -13.06
C ARG A 52 -15.57 8.17 -12.24
N THR A 53 -14.32 7.80 -12.45
CA THR A 53 -13.16 8.44 -11.83
C THR A 53 -12.49 9.41 -12.81
N PRO A 54 -11.66 10.36 -12.35
CA PRO A 54 -10.86 11.20 -13.22
C PRO A 54 -9.64 10.46 -13.81
N PHE A 55 -9.63 9.14 -13.80
CA PHE A 55 -8.49 8.33 -14.22
C PHE A 55 -8.80 7.51 -15.46
N ARG A 56 -7.80 7.38 -16.32
CA ARG A 56 -7.82 6.51 -17.50
C ARG A 56 -6.70 5.47 -17.37
N GLU A 57 -7.06 4.22 -17.34
CA GLU A 57 -6.10 3.12 -17.33
C GLU A 57 -5.40 3.02 -18.69
N THR A 58 -4.07 3.02 -18.68
CA THR A 58 -3.24 2.94 -19.89
C THR A 58 -2.39 1.69 -19.95
N LEU A 59 -2.18 1.04 -18.81
CA LEU A 59 -1.52 -0.25 -18.68
C LEU A 59 -2.25 -1.06 -17.62
N ASN A 60 -2.48 -2.33 -17.94
CA ASN A 60 -3.05 -3.29 -17.00
C ASN A 60 -2.29 -4.62 -17.16
N LEU A 61 -1.51 -4.97 -16.16
CA LEU A 61 -0.70 -6.18 -16.16
C LEU A 61 -1.22 -7.16 -15.11
N HIS A 62 -1.70 -8.30 -15.61
CA HIS A 62 -2.03 -9.47 -14.81
C HIS A 62 -0.99 -10.56 -15.03
N LYS A 63 -0.07 -10.76 -14.08
CA LYS A 63 0.91 -11.83 -14.20
C LYS A 63 1.11 -12.53 -12.87
N THR A 64 0.96 -13.86 -12.87
CA THR A 64 1.25 -14.73 -11.71
C THR A 64 0.61 -14.28 -10.40
N GLY A 65 -0.66 -13.78 -10.46
CA GLY A 65 -1.39 -13.29 -9.29
C GLY A 65 -1.07 -11.85 -8.86
N ASN A 66 -0.11 -11.21 -9.50
CA ASN A 66 0.18 -9.78 -9.31
C ASN A 66 -0.59 -8.96 -10.34
N HIS A 67 -1.15 -7.85 -9.91
CA HIS A 67 -1.84 -6.91 -10.76
C HIS A 67 -1.24 -5.52 -10.58
N VAL A 68 -0.89 -4.89 -11.69
CA VAL A 68 -0.33 -3.54 -11.72
C VAL A 68 -1.04 -2.75 -12.80
N SER A 69 -1.50 -1.57 -12.46
CA SER A 69 -2.12 -0.65 -13.41
C SER A 69 -1.39 0.69 -13.43
N LEU A 70 -1.25 1.25 -14.60
CA LEU A 70 -0.82 2.63 -14.82
C LEU A 70 -2.02 3.44 -15.27
N TYR A 71 -2.33 4.50 -14.54
CA TYR A 71 -3.41 5.42 -14.83
C TYR A 71 -2.85 6.77 -15.26
N ARG A 72 -3.52 7.43 -16.23
CA ARG A 72 -3.36 8.84 -16.55
C ARG A 72 -4.49 9.64 -15.91
N VAL A 73 -4.17 10.84 -15.46
CA VAL A 73 -5.18 11.76 -14.94
C VAL A 73 -5.87 12.44 -16.11
N ALA A 74 -7.20 12.49 -16.09
CA ALA A 74 -7.95 13.10 -17.19
C ALA A 74 -7.71 14.61 -17.24
N ASN A 75 -7.51 15.14 -18.46
CA ASN A 75 -7.40 16.57 -18.76
C ASN A 75 -6.23 17.32 -18.09
N GLN A 76 -5.25 16.61 -17.53
CA GLN A 76 -4.04 17.20 -16.97
C GLN A 76 -2.87 16.23 -17.04
N PRO A 77 -1.62 16.71 -17.10
CA PRO A 77 -0.45 15.84 -17.06
C PRO A 77 -0.37 15.15 -15.70
N GLY A 78 0.05 13.90 -15.71
CA GLY A 78 0.26 13.10 -14.50
C GLY A 78 -0.07 11.63 -14.69
N ALA A 79 0.63 10.79 -13.95
CA ALA A 79 0.45 9.35 -13.98
C ALA A 79 0.48 8.75 -12.57
N ILE A 80 -0.28 7.68 -12.38
CA ILE A 80 -0.35 6.95 -11.13
C ILE A 80 -0.04 5.49 -11.42
N LEU A 81 1.04 4.97 -10.83
CA LEU A 81 1.38 3.56 -10.84
C LEU A 81 0.77 2.91 -9.59
N CYS A 82 -0.21 2.04 -9.80
CA CYS A 82 -0.96 1.39 -8.73
C CYS A 82 -0.69 -0.11 -8.71
N PHE A 83 -0.22 -0.62 -7.57
CA PHE A 83 0.02 -2.03 -7.34
C PHE A 83 -1.07 -2.63 -6.46
N ARG A 84 -1.67 -3.72 -6.95
CA ARG A 84 -2.63 -4.49 -6.17
C ARG A 84 -1.92 -5.36 -5.13
N GLY A 85 -2.55 -5.52 -3.96
CA GLY A 85 -2.16 -6.53 -2.98
C GLY A 85 -2.63 -7.94 -3.35
N THR A 86 -2.42 -8.88 -2.44
CA THR A 86 -2.83 -10.27 -2.63
C THR A 86 -4.28 -10.52 -2.22
N ASN A 87 -5.00 -11.34 -2.98
CA ASN A 87 -6.33 -11.85 -2.60
C ASN A 87 -6.25 -12.98 -1.56
N LYS A 88 -5.04 -13.51 -1.31
CA LYS A 88 -4.78 -14.64 -0.39
C LYS A 88 -4.04 -14.17 0.86
N LEU A 89 -4.53 -13.09 1.47
CA LEU A 89 -3.87 -12.42 2.59
C LEU A 89 -3.47 -13.38 3.72
N ARG A 90 -4.37 -14.27 4.15
CA ARG A 90 -4.09 -15.22 5.24
C ARG A 90 -2.92 -16.15 4.90
N GLN A 91 -2.90 -16.73 3.70
CA GLN A 91 -1.81 -17.61 3.28
C GLN A 91 -0.49 -16.82 3.17
N TRP A 92 -0.58 -15.59 2.70
CA TRP A 92 0.57 -14.71 2.59
C TRP A 92 1.16 -14.36 3.96
N ILE A 93 0.32 -13.99 4.95
CA ILE A 93 0.76 -13.71 6.33
C ILE A 93 1.44 -14.95 6.95
N MET A 94 0.83 -16.13 6.79
CA MET A 94 1.38 -17.38 7.33
C MET A 94 2.73 -17.79 6.71
N ASN A 95 2.96 -17.42 5.45
CA ASN A 95 4.19 -17.73 4.72
C ASN A 95 5.23 -16.60 4.75
N LEU A 96 4.95 -15.52 5.49
CA LEU A 96 5.84 -14.36 5.57
C LEU A 96 7.01 -14.66 6.50
N THR A 97 8.00 -15.39 5.98
CA THR A 97 9.30 -15.55 6.65
C THR A 97 10.12 -14.29 6.47
N ALA A 98 10.56 -13.69 7.58
CA ALA A 98 11.36 -12.47 7.58
C ALA A 98 12.82 -12.75 7.19
N LEU A 99 13.08 -13.03 5.90
CA LEU A 99 14.42 -13.21 5.37
C LEU A 99 14.90 -11.94 4.66
N PRO A 100 15.84 -11.19 5.26
CA PRO A 100 16.48 -10.07 4.59
C PRO A 100 17.50 -10.59 3.57
N VAL A 101 17.41 -10.08 2.34
CA VAL A 101 18.37 -10.34 1.26
C VAL A 101 18.91 -9.03 0.73
N SER A 102 20.14 -9.04 0.20
CA SER A 102 20.75 -7.86 -0.42
C SER A 102 19.90 -7.36 -1.58
N TRP A 103 19.76 -6.03 -1.70
CA TRP A 103 19.01 -5.41 -2.79
C TRP A 103 19.89 -5.38 -4.06
N PRO A 104 19.58 -6.15 -5.12
CA PRO A 104 20.51 -6.39 -6.23
C PRO A 104 20.67 -5.19 -7.19
N ARG A 105 19.90 -4.12 -6.98
CA ARG A 105 19.94 -2.91 -7.83
C ARG A 105 20.89 -1.85 -7.29
N MET A 106 21.60 -2.14 -6.21
CA MET A 106 22.70 -1.31 -5.74
C MET A 106 23.99 -1.72 -6.43
N ALA A 107 24.79 -0.73 -6.81
CA ALA A 107 26.06 -0.95 -7.49
C ALA A 107 27.11 -1.64 -6.59
N ASP A 108 26.86 -1.67 -5.28
CA ASP A 108 27.80 -2.15 -4.29
C ASP A 108 27.12 -3.09 -3.29
N ASP A 109 27.55 -4.35 -3.22
CA ASP A 109 27.04 -5.34 -2.28
C ASP A 109 27.43 -5.00 -0.81
N GLU A 110 28.42 -4.14 -0.63
CA GLU A 110 28.86 -3.64 0.68
C GLU A 110 27.91 -2.56 1.24
N SER A 111 26.97 -2.07 0.47
CA SER A 111 26.00 -1.03 0.90
C SER A 111 25.17 -1.42 2.13
N GLY A 112 25.06 -2.71 2.43
CA GLY A 112 24.23 -3.23 3.52
C GLY A 112 22.74 -3.04 3.30
N VAL A 113 22.32 -2.63 2.10
CA VAL A 113 20.91 -2.44 1.73
C VAL A 113 20.23 -3.80 1.58
N CYS A 114 19.22 -4.03 2.42
CA CYS A 114 18.48 -5.29 2.43
C CYS A 114 16.98 -5.05 2.29
N VAL A 115 16.32 -5.98 1.59
CA VAL A 115 14.87 -6.03 1.44
C VAL A 115 14.33 -7.41 1.80
N HIS A 116 13.03 -7.52 1.99
CA HIS A 116 12.38 -8.80 2.23
C HIS A 116 12.43 -9.68 0.97
N GLN A 117 12.99 -10.88 1.09
CA GLN A 117 13.21 -11.82 -0.01
C GLN A 117 11.94 -12.10 -0.83
N GLY A 118 10.83 -12.38 -0.15
CA GLY A 118 9.58 -12.70 -0.82
C GLY A 118 9.02 -11.53 -1.65
N PHE A 119 9.21 -10.28 -1.18
CA PHE A 119 8.80 -9.11 -1.95
C PHE A 119 9.69 -8.94 -3.18
N GLN A 120 11.00 -9.07 -3.01
CA GLN A 120 11.95 -8.96 -4.12
C GLN A 120 11.66 -9.97 -5.22
N ILE A 121 11.53 -11.26 -4.88
CA ILE A 121 11.28 -12.32 -5.86
C ILE A 121 10.01 -12.05 -6.69
N LEU A 122 8.95 -11.58 -6.05
CA LEU A 122 7.69 -11.29 -6.73
C LEU A 122 7.77 -9.99 -7.54
N PHE A 123 8.45 -8.97 -7.02
CA PHE A 123 8.67 -7.70 -7.69
C PHE A 123 9.50 -7.87 -8.97
N ASP A 124 10.57 -8.64 -8.92
CA ASP A 124 11.47 -8.89 -10.06
C ASP A 124 10.77 -9.55 -11.26
N ARG A 125 9.65 -10.24 -11.02
CA ARG A 125 8.84 -10.85 -12.09
C ARG A 125 8.00 -9.84 -12.86
N VAL A 126 7.66 -8.71 -12.26
CA VAL A 126 6.74 -7.72 -12.85
C VAL A 126 7.43 -6.43 -13.23
N TRP A 127 8.48 -6.02 -12.52
CA TRP A 127 9.13 -4.74 -12.72
C TRP A 127 9.66 -4.52 -14.15
N PRO A 128 10.36 -5.46 -14.81
CA PRO A 128 10.84 -5.29 -16.18
C PRO A 128 9.74 -5.03 -17.22
N LEU A 129 8.49 -5.38 -16.90
CA LEU A 129 7.34 -5.17 -17.76
C LEU A 129 6.70 -3.78 -17.57
N ILE A 130 6.98 -3.15 -16.43
CA ILE A 130 6.39 -1.87 -16.01
C ILE A 130 7.32 -0.71 -16.33
N GLU A 131 8.60 -0.87 -16.00
CA GLU A 131 9.61 0.18 -16.08
C GLU A 131 9.63 0.93 -17.43
N PRO A 132 9.57 0.26 -18.60
CA PRO A 132 9.53 0.96 -19.89
C PRO A 132 8.34 1.89 -20.05
N SER A 133 7.20 1.59 -19.43
CA SER A 133 5.98 2.40 -19.52
C SER A 133 6.08 3.72 -18.75
N LEU A 134 7.00 3.82 -17.78
CA LEU A 134 7.20 5.02 -16.97
C LEU A 134 7.98 6.10 -17.72
N VAL A 135 8.82 5.71 -18.68
CA VAL A 135 9.64 6.64 -19.48
C VAL A 135 8.75 7.60 -20.28
N ALA A 136 7.61 7.12 -20.76
CA ALA A 136 6.65 7.91 -21.54
C ALA A 136 5.66 8.71 -20.69
N CYS A 137 5.86 8.76 -19.36
CA CYS A 137 4.96 9.50 -18.47
C CYS A 137 5.37 10.96 -18.37
N ASP A 138 4.47 11.88 -18.76
CA ASP A 138 4.66 13.32 -18.59
C ASP A 138 3.99 13.80 -17.30
N GLY A 139 4.53 14.92 -16.74
CA GLY A 139 4.00 15.53 -15.53
C GLY A 139 4.28 14.71 -14.25
N PRO A 140 3.58 15.00 -13.14
CA PRO A 140 3.77 14.33 -11.87
C PRO A 140 3.54 12.82 -11.95
N LEU A 141 4.39 12.06 -11.26
CA LEU A 141 4.35 10.60 -11.19
C LEU A 141 4.13 10.16 -9.74
N ILE A 142 3.04 9.47 -9.48
CA ILE A 142 2.66 9.02 -8.15
C ILE A 142 2.71 7.49 -8.12
N PHE A 143 3.34 6.93 -7.08
CA PHE A 143 3.29 5.50 -6.83
C PHE A 143 2.36 5.21 -5.65
N THR A 144 1.53 4.17 -5.80
CA THR A 144 0.60 3.77 -4.75
C THR A 144 0.38 2.27 -4.74
N GLY A 145 -0.10 1.77 -3.61
CA GLY A 145 -0.46 0.36 -3.47
C GLY A 145 -0.98 0.03 -2.08
N HIS A 146 -1.61 -1.11 -1.99
CA HIS A 146 -2.17 -1.64 -0.76
C HIS A 146 -1.56 -3.00 -0.41
N SER A 147 -1.25 -3.23 0.88
CA SER A 147 -0.74 -4.54 1.32
C SER A 147 0.58 -4.91 0.62
N LEU A 148 0.67 -6.10 0.03
CA LEU A 148 1.78 -6.50 -0.83
C LEU A 148 2.03 -5.49 -1.97
N GLY A 149 0.98 -4.86 -2.51
CA GLY A 149 1.10 -3.81 -3.51
C GLY A 149 1.80 -2.55 -2.97
N ALA A 150 1.62 -2.23 -1.69
CA ALA A 150 2.34 -1.14 -1.03
C ALA A 150 3.85 -1.46 -0.93
N ALA A 151 4.21 -2.72 -0.63
CA ALA A 151 5.60 -3.16 -0.68
C ALA A 151 6.20 -3.00 -2.09
N PHE A 152 5.44 -3.36 -3.13
CA PHE A 152 5.89 -3.20 -4.52
C PHE A 152 6.03 -1.72 -4.92
N ALA A 153 5.10 -0.86 -4.52
CA ALA A 153 5.20 0.57 -4.76
C ALA A 153 6.48 1.17 -4.10
N THR A 154 6.80 0.70 -2.91
CA THR A 154 8.02 1.10 -2.18
C THR A 154 9.29 0.61 -2.88
N LEU A 155 9.33 -0.66 -3.32
CA LEU A 155 10.45 -1.19 -4.11
C LEU A 155 10.60 -0.44 -5.44
N ALA A 156 9.48 -0.16 -6.12
CA ALA A 156 9.45 0.59 -7.37
C ALA A 156 10.02 2.01 -7.21
N ALA A 157 9.74 2.68 -6.09
CA ALA A 157 10.24 4.02 -5.82
C ALA A 157 11.78 4.07 -5.70
N VAL A 158 12.41 2.98 -5.24
CA VAL A 158 13.87 2.84 -5.25
C VAL A 158 14.36 2.41 -6.63
N ALA A 159 13.72 1.42 -7.26
CA ALA A 159 14.16 0.83 -8.52
C ALA A 159 14.00 1.77 -9.73
N SER A 160 13.02 2.66 -9.70
CA SER A 160 12.68 3.51 -10.84
C SER A 160 13.80 4.50 -11.17
N PRO A 161 14.26 4.56 -12.43
CA PRO A 161 15.21 5.58 -12.87
C PRO A 161 14.61 6.99 -12.78
N ARG A 162 13.31 7.11 -13.00
CA ARG A 162 12.53 8.32 -12.71
C ARG A 162 11.88 8.18 -11.34
N LYS A 163 12.36 8.93 -10.36
CA LYS A 163 11.76 8.94 -9.03
C LYS A 163 10.31 9.45 -9.07
N PRO A 164 9.41 8.91 -8.25
CA PRO A 164 8.06 9.44 -8.16
C PRO A 164 8.07 10.84 -7.51
N ASP A 165 7.06 11.64 -7.81
CA ASP A 165 6.82 12.92 -7.14
C ASP A 165 6.20 12.71 -5.75
N SER A 166 5.54 11.57 -5.53
CA SER A 166 5.09 11.10 -4.21
C SER A 166 4.85 9.59 -4.19
N LEU A 167 4.97 9.00 -2.99
CA LEU A 167 4.60 7.62 -2.69
C LEU A 167 3.52 7.61 -1.61
N VAL A 168 2.38 6.99 -1.91
CA VAL A 168 1.26 6.87 -0.96
C VAL A 168 0.90 5.41 -0.79
N THR A 169 1.02 4.88 0.42
CA THR A 169 0.80 3.46 0.71
C THR A 169 -0.29 3.23 1.74
N PHE A 170 -1.04 2.16 1.55
CA PHE A 170 -2.13 1.76 2.44
C PHE A 170 -1.83 0.37 3.04
N GLY A 171 -1.85 0.26 4.35
CA GLY A 171 -1.60 -1.02 5.03
C GLY A 171 -0.26 -1.65 4.63
N SER A 172 0.80 -0.84 4.48
CA SER A 172 2.11 -1.30 4.02
C SER A 172 2.82 -2.14 5.09
N PRO A 173 3.34 -3.32 4.73
CA PRO A 173 4.31 -4.00 5.57
C PRO A 173 5.65 -3.24 5.60
N ARG A 174 6.58 -3.65 6.48
CA ARG A 174 7.97 -3.20 6.43
C ARG A 174 8.68 -3.89 5.26
N VAL A 175 9.35 -3.11 4.41
CA VAL A 175 9.85 -3.61 3.11
C VAL A 175 11.33 -3.91 3.11
N GLY A 176 12.13 -3.03 3.70
CA GLY A 176 13.57 -3.15 3.76
C GLY A 176 14.12 -2.63 5.08
N ASN A 177 15.43 -2.73 5.24
CA ASN A 177 16.12 -2.20 6.41
C ASN A 177 16.31 -0.68 6.34
N GLU A 178 16.93 -0.09 7.37
CA GLU A 178 17.22 1.34 7.44
C GLU A 178 17.97 1.82 6.20
N ALA A 179 19.03 1.12 5.79
CA ALA A 179 19.80 1.48 4.60
C ALA A 179 18.96 1.45 3.31
N PHE A 180 17.92 0.61 3.21
CA PHE A 180 16.96 0.63 2.11
C PHE A 180 16.04 1.87 2.22
N VAL A 181 15.54 2.17 3.40
CA VAL A 181 14.68 3.35 3.63
C VAL A 181 15.42 4.63 3.29
N ASP A 182 16.71 4.71 3.59
CA ASP A 182 17.57 5.86 3.25
C ASP A 182 17.71 6.10 1.73
N GLN A 183 17.35 5.13 0.88
CA GLN A 183 17.28 5.33 -0.58
C GLN A 183 16.00 6.05 -1.04
N LEU A 184 15.02 6.16 -0.17
CA LEU A 184 13.71 6.78 -0.46
C LEU A 184 13.75 8.27 -0.15
N VAL A 185 14.57 9.01 -0.89
CA VAL A 185 14.80 10.45 -0.69
C VAL A 185 14.32 11.28 -1.87
N GLY A 186 14.03 12.56 -1.61
CA GLY A 186 13.71 13.56 -2.64
C GLY A 186 12.23 13.67 -3.00
N PHE A 187 11.35 12.90 -2.35
CA PHE A 187 9.90 12.98 -2.53
C PHE A 187 9.16 12.62 -1.23
N PRO A 188 7.95 13.14 -1.01
CA PRO A 188 7.15 12.79 0.16
C PRO A 188 6.65 11.35 0.09
N ILE A 189 6.62 10.72 1.27
CA ILE A 189 6.10 9.36 1.44
C ILE A 189 5.03 9.39 2.52
N HIS A 190 3.80 9.10 2.13
CA HIS A 190 2.65 9.06 3.01
C HIS A 190 2.24 7.61 3.25
N ARG A 191 2.48 7.13 4.46
CA ARG A 191 2.13 5.78 4.89
C ARG A 191 0.85 5.80 5.70
N ILE A 192 -0.24 5.32 5.11
CA ILE A 192 -1.56 5.34 5.72
C ILE A 192 -1.82 3.98 6.38
N VAL A 193 -2.16 4.04 7.67
CA VAL A 193 -2.43 2.87 8.51
C VAL A 193 -3.82 2.99 9.10
N ASN A 194 -4.63 1.95 8.93
CA ASN A 194 -5.97 1.90 9.48
C ASN A 194 -6.00 1.10 10.78
N HIS A 195 -6.21 1.78 11.89
CA HIS A 195 -6.42 1.20 13.23
C HIS A 195 -5.44 0.05 13.52
N HIS A 196 -5.92 -1.15 13.82
CA HIS A 196 -5.10 -2.30 14.16
C HIS A 196 -4.73 -3.18 12.93
N ASP A 197 -4.56 -2.59 11.75
CA ASP A 197 -4.16 -3.34 10.55
C ASP A 197 -2.91 -4.18 10.78
N ILE A 198 -3.09 -5.51 10.86
CA ILE A 198 -2.04 -6.47 11.21
C ILE A 198 -0.88 -6.48 10.19
N VAL A 199 -1.13 -6.17 8.93
CA VAL A 199 -0.09 -6.22 7.89
C VAL A 199 0.99 -5.18 8.14
N THR A 200 0.63 -4.06 8.73
CA THR A 200 1.58 -3.00 9.07
C THR A 200 2.58 -3.39 10.17
N LEU A 201 2.30 -4.46 10.89
CA LEU A 201 3.19 -4.99 11.93
C LEU A 201 4.24 -5.95 11.37
N LEU A 202 4.08 -6.36 10.11
CA LEU A 202 4.87 -7.41 9.49
C LEU A 202 5.92 -6.84 8.52
N PRO A 203 7.03 -7.56 8.33
CA PRO A 203 7.54 -8.58 9.25
C PRO A 203 7.85 -7.98 10.62
N GLN A 204 7.72 -8.78 11.67
CA GLN A 204 8.07 -8.34 13.02
C GLN A 204 9.57 -8.01 13.10
N ARG A 205 9.91 -7.06 13.96
CA ARG A 205 11.30 -6.77 14.26
C ARG A 205 11.91 -7.92 15.05
N GLU A 206 13.05 -8.41 14.58
CA GLU A 206 13.79 -9.49 15.18
C GLU A 206 15.12 -8.97 15.75
N PRO A 207 15.32 -8.94 17.06
CA PRO A 207 16.55 -8.38 17.65
C PRO A 207 17.84 -8.98 17.05
N ARG A 208 17.81 -10.29 16.72
CA ARG A 208 18.95 -11.00 16.08
C ARG A 208 19.33 -10.50 14.70
N LEU A 209 18.45 -9.78 14.01
CA LEU A 209 18.72 -9.23 12.69
C LEU A 209 19.56 -7.94 12.74
N GLY A 210 19.64 -7.26 13.89
CA GLY A 210 20.42 -6.03 14.05
C GLY A 210 20.08 -5.00 12.96
N ARG A 211 21.10 -4.51 12.24
CA ARG A 211 20.93 -3.53 11.15
C ARG A 211 20.16 -4.06 9.94
N ARG A 212 19.93 -5.36 9.81
CA ARG A 212 19.12 -5.95 8.75
C ARG A 212 17.63 -5.98 9.10
N ASN A 213 17.24 -5.43 10.24
CA ASN A 213 15.85 -5.36 10.66
C ASN A 213 15.03 -4.47 9.74
N PHE A 214 13.80 -4.90 9.45
CA PHE A 214 12.91 -4.18 8.55
C PHE A 214 12.34 -2.93 9.21
N GLN A 215 12.25 -1.86 8.44
CA GLN A 215 11.76 -0.54 8.86
C GLN A 215 10.55 -0.12 8.00
N HIS A 216 9.79 0.83 8.54
CA HIS A 216 8.80 1.57 7.75
C HIS A 216 9.45 2.75 7.06
N ALA A 217 8.88 3.15 5.93
CA ALA A 217 9.26 4.35 5.18
C ALA A 217 8.16 5.40 5.26
N GLY A 218 8.56 6.66 5.39
CA GLY A 218 7.70 7.83 5.28
C GLY A 218 6.88 8.18 6.52
N ASP A 219 6.10 9.26 6.38
CA ASP A 219 5.29 9.84 7.44
C ASP A 219 4.05 8.98 7.70
N LEU A 220 3.78 8.70 8.97
CA LEU A 220 2.62 7.94 9.39
C LEU A 220 1.37 8.82 9.37
N HIS A 221 0.33 8.34 8.70
CA HIS A 221 -1.04 8.86 8.77
C HIS A 221 -1.95 7.78 9.35
N TYR A 222 -2.23 7.87 10.63
CA TYR A 222 -3.00 6.87 11.35
C TYR A 222 -4.50 7.21 11.33
N LEU A 223 -5.31 6.29 10.81
CA LEU A 223 -6.77 6.37 10.80
C LEU A 223 -7.28 5.67 12.05
N GLY A 224 -7.79 6.44 13.01
CA GLY A 224 -8.32 5.91 14.27
C GLY A 224 -9.53 5.00 14.09
N ASP A 225 -10.08 4.52 15.21
CA ASP A 225 -11.16 3.55 15.25
C ASP A 225 -12.45 4.07 14.55
N HIS A 226 -12.77 5.34 14.73
CA HIS A 226 -13.96 5.95 14.13
C HIS A 226 -13.65 6.70 12.83
N PRO A 227 -14.60 6.73 11.85
CA PRO A 227 -14.49 7.57 10.67
C PRO A 227 -14.27 9.04 11.04
N GLY A 228 -13.26 9.66 10.43
CA GLY A 228 -12.93 11.07 10.66
C GLY A 228 -11.93 11.32 11.78
N VAL A 229 -11.39 10.28 12.43
CA VAL A 229 -10.27 10.40 13.36
C VAL A 229 -8.97 10.12 12.60
N HIS A 230 -8.07 11.08 12.59
CA HIS A 230 -6.78 11.00 11.91
C HIS A 230 -5.69 11.61 12.78
N PHE A 231 -4.59 10.90 12.95
CA PHE A 231 -3.41 11.34 13.68
C PHE A 231 -2.20 11.36 12.76
N PHE A 232 -1.42 12.44 12.80
CA PHE A 232 -0.15 12.57 12.08
C PHE A 232 1.04 11.91 12.79
N GLN A 233 0.84 11.45 14.02
CA GLN A 233 1.87 10.79 14.82
C GLN A 233 1.30 9.51 15.44
N PRO A 234 2.17 8.57 15.82
CA PRO A 234 1.74 7.40 16.58
C PRO A 234 1.01 7.87 17.83
N GLY A 235 -0.29 7.59 17.92
CA GLY A 235 -1.00 7.64 19.19
C GLY A 235 -0.59 6.46 20.06
N PRO A 236 -1.00 6.41 21.34
CA PRO A 236 -0.65 5.34 22.27
C PRO A 236 -1.11 3.93 21.83
N GLU A 237 -1.95 3.87 20.80
CA GLU A 237 -2.43 2.63 20.16
C GLU A 237 -1.84 2.41 18.77
N SER A 238 -0.87 3.22 18.36
CA SER A 238 -0.25 3.11 17.03
C SER A 238 0.78 1.99 16.98
N PRO A 239 0.85 1.26 15.86
CA PRO A 239 1.89 0.25 15.62
C PRO A 239 3.34 0.77 15.70
N ASP A 240 3.53 2.08 15.65
CA ASP A 240 4.84 2.74 15.75
C ASP A 240 5.13 3.25 17.17
N ASP A 241 4.20 3.15 18.12
CA ASP A 241 4.46 3.44 19.52
C ASP A 241 5.40 2.36 20.10
N PRO A 242 6.55 2.72 20.68
CA PRO A 242 7.44 1.76 21.33
C PRO A 242 6.81 0.98 22.49
N ALA A 243 5.77 1.53 23.10
CA ALA A 243 5.03 0.88 24.18
C ALA A 243 3.92 -0.05 23.68
N TRP A 244 3.56 0.05 22.38
CA TRP A 244 2.54 -0.79 21.79
C TRP A 244 3.08 -2.21 21.56
N GLN A 245 2.41 -3.20 22.15
CA GLN A 245 2.73 -4.59 21.89
C GLN A 245 1.76 -5.17 20.87
N PRO A 246 2.26 -5.66 19.71
CA PRO A 246 1.42 -6.32 18.75
C PRO A 246 0.76 -7.55 19.38
N PRO A 247 -0.54 -7.77 19.11
CA PRO A 247 -1.14 -9.06 19.43
C PRO A 247 -0.34 -10.15 18.72
N ASN A 248 -0.09 -11.26 19.42
CA ASN A 248 0.65 -12.37 18.82
C ASN A 248 -0.11 -12.84 17.56
N PRO A 249 0.55 -12.87 16.38
CA PRO A 249 -0.10 -13.28 15.14
C PRO A 249 -0.74 -14.67 15.22
N LEU A 250 -0.21 -15.58 16.05
CA LEU A 250 -0.77 -16.92 16.26
C LEU A 250 -2.05 -16.87 17.10
N ASP A 251 -2.10 -16.05 18.14
CA ASP A 251 -3.32 -15.86 18.96
C ASP A 251 -4.44 -15.26 18.11
N PHE A 252 -4.07 -14.41 17.20
CA PHE A 252 -4.95 -13.77 16.26
C PHE A 252 -5.57 -14.77 15.26
N LEU A 253 -4.78 -15.70 14.72
CA LEU A 253 -5.25 -16.76 13.83
C LEU A 253 -6.12 -17.77 14.58
N THR A 254 -5.77 -18.13 15.81
CA THR A 254 -6.54 -19.08 16.64
C THR A 254 -7.87 -18.51 17.09
N ALA A 255 -7.94 -17.23 17.46
CA ALA A 255 -9.19 -16.53 17.77
C ALA A 255 -10.16 -16.51 16.57
N SER A 256 -9.63 -16.34 15.35
CA SER A 256 -10.41 -16.39 14.12
C SER A 256 -11.05 -17.76 13.85
N LEU A 257 -10.34 -18.83 14.18
CA LEU A 257 -10.86 -20.20 14.03
C LEU A 257 -11.98 -20.51 15.04
N ARG A 258 -11.90 -19.96 16.26
CA ARG A 258 -12.91 -20.16 17.31
C ARG A 258 -14.20 -19.38 17.07
N ASN A 259 -14.11 -18.15 16.55
CA ASN A 259 -15.25 -17.22 16.49
C ASN A 259 -15.98 -17.18 15.15
N ARG A 260 -15.55 -17.94 14.13
CA ARG A 260 -16.09 -17.95 12.76
C ARG A 260 -16.18 -16.56 12.09
N ARG A 261 -15.54 -15.54 12.64
CA ARG A 261 -15.42 -14.17 12.08
C ARG A 261 -13.95 -13.85 11.89
N PRO A 262 -13.59 -13.13 10.80
CA PRO A 262 -12.23 -12.59 10.68
C PRO A 262 -11.93 -11.70 11.88
N PRO A 263 -10.74 -11.79 12.45
CA PRO A 263 -10.31 -10.83 13.47
C PRO A 263 -10.39 -9.40 12.96
N GLU A 264 -10.67 -8.46 13.85
CA GLU A 264 -10.81 -7.03 13.57
C GLU A 264 -9.62 -6.50 12.78
N ALA A 265 -8.41 -6.80 13.16
CA ALA A 265 -7.20 -6.34 12.48
C ALA A 265 -6.99 -6.92 11.05
N ILE A 266 -7.70 -7.99 10.66
CA ILE A 266 -7.83 -8.41 9.26
C ILE A 266 -8.90 -7.57 8.55
N LEU A 267 -9.97 -7.19 9.26
CA LEU A 267 -11.00 -6.30 8.72
C LEU A 267 -10.45 -4.89 8.53
N ASP A 268 -9.62 -4.43 9.46
CA ASP A 268 -8.90 -3.17 9.37
C ASP A 268 -7.95 -3.09 8.17
N HIS A 269 -7.44 -4.25 7.72
CA HIS A 269 -6.64 -4.33 6.50
C HIS A 269 -7.46 -4.20 5.21
N SER A 270 -8.78 -4.18 5.29
CA SER A 270 -9.62 -4.09 4.09
C SER A 270 -9.54 -2.71 3.44
N MET A 271 -9.30 -2.66 2.10
CA MET A 271 -9.40 -1.38 1.36
C MET A 271 -10.76 -0.70 1.49
N ILE A 272 -11.83 -1.45 1.76
CA ILE A 272 -13.16 -0.89 2.03
C ILE A 272 -13.13 -0.02 3.30
N ALA A 273 -12.43 -0.48 4.35
CA ALA A 273 -12.28 0.27 5.59
C ALA A 273 -11.43 1.54 5.39
N TYR A 274 -10.31 1.44 4.67
CA TYR A 274 -9.48 2.59 4.31
C TYR A 274 -10.27 3.65 3.53
N VAL A 275 -10.95 3.24 2.46
CA VAL A 275 -11.77 4.13 1.62
C VAL A 275 -12.87 4.81 2.41
N ALA A 276 -13.58 4.07 3.27
CA ALA A 276 -14.67 4.66 4.07
C ALA A 276 -14.18 5.73 5.03
N LYS A 277 -13.08 5.49 5.73
CA LYS A 277 -12.50 6.45 6.69
C LYS A 277 -11.89 7.65 5.98
N LEU A 278 -11.17 7.45 4.89
CA LEU A 278 -10.60 8.55 4.10
C LEU A 278 -11.69 9.40 3.44
N LYS A 279 -12.80 8.79 2.99
CA LYS A 279 -13.96 9.53 2.49
C LYS A 279 -14.52 10.47 3.54
N ALA A 280 -14.73 9.96 4.77
CA ALA A 280 -15.25 10.76 5.86
C ALA A 280 -14.32 11.93 6.25
N LEU A 281 -12.99 11.75 6.12
CA LEU A 281 -12.03 12.82 6.32
C LEU A 281 -12.06 13.84 5.18
N ALA A 282 -12.09 13.38 3.93
CA ALA A 282 -12.15 14.24 2.74
C ALA A 282 -13.42 15.10 2.68
N GLU A 283 -14.55 14.60 3.19
CA GLU A 283 -15.80 15.36 3.29
C GLU A 283 -15.74 16.48 4.34
N ARG A 284 -14.77 16.47 5.25
CA ARG A 284 -14.54 17.51 6.27
C ARG A 284 -13.51 18.57 5.85
N GLU A 285 -12.77 18.35 4.76
CA GLU A 285 -11.84 19.34 4.20
C GLU A 285 -12.59 20.53 3.57
N PHE A 286 -13.90 20.43 3.41
CA PHE A 286 -14.82 21.43 2.81
C PHE A 286 -15.98 21.74 3.74
#